data_ec3c30c912a2a935463579f9462810ce
#
_entry.id   ec3c30c912a2a935463579f9462810ce
#
_cell.length_a   1.000
_cell.length_b   1.000
_cell.length_c   1.000
_cell.angle_alpha   90.00
_cell.angle_beta   90.00
_cell.angle_gamma   90.00
#
_symmetry.space_group_name_H-M   'P 1'
#
loop_
_entity.id
_entity.type
_entity.pdbx_description
1 polymer ?
#
loop_
_entity_poly.entity_id
_entity_poly.type
_entity_poly.pdbx_seq_one_letter_code
_entity_poly.pdbx_strand_id
1 'polypeptide(L)'
;MKTAVIVFPGSNCDRDLAVALEQVTGRAAAMVWHKDSALPDGIDFIGLPGGFSYGDYLRSGAMAARSPIVRAVIDAANRGVPVLGVCNGFQVLTEAGLLPGALMRNAGLNFVSRPVALTVENSQTLFTSGYQAGETIRIPVAHHDGNYQADEATLDRIEDRGRVAFRYAEEVNGSARRIAGVLNDAGNVLGMMPHPERAISPAHSGSDGRRLFEGLLEAVA
;
A
#
# COMPACT_ATOMS: atom_id res chain seq x y z
N MET A 1 10.26 9.01 13.86
CA MET A 1 9.48 7.81 13.50
C MET A 1 10.41 6.63 13.25
N LYS A 2 10.15 5.49 13.86
CA LYS A 2 10.90 4.23 13.68
C LYS A 2 10.09 3.30 12.76
N THR A 3 10.65 2.94 11.61
CA THR A 3 9.92 2.24 10.55
C THR A 3 10.44 0.82 10.34
N ALA A 4 9.56 -0.09 9.94
CA ALA A 4 9.91 -1.44 9.51
C ALA A 4 9.42 -1.68 8.07
N VAL A 5 10.25 -2.34 7.27
CA VAL A 5 9.89 -2.84 5.93
C VAL A 5 9.96 -4.36 5.95
N ILE A 6 8.87 -5.01 5.61
CA ILE A 6 8.79 -6.48 5.59
C ILE A 6 9.38 -6.99 4.29
N VAL A 7 10.31 -7.93 4.38
CA VAL A 7 11.01 -8.51 3.22
C VAL A 7 10.51 -9.93 2.98
N PHE A 8 9.89 -10.15 1.83
CA PHE A 8 9.47 -11.48 1.37
C PHE A 8 10.39 -11.99 0.24
N PRO A 9 10.53 -13.30 0.05
CA PRO A 9 11.21 -13.83 -1.13
C PRO A 9 10.55 -13.32 -2.42
N GLY A 10 11.32 -12.68 -3.32
CA GLY A 10 10.80 -12.06 -4.54
C GLY A 10 10.20 -10.66 -4.38
N SER A 11 10.23 -10.09 -3.18
CA SER A 11 9.91 -8.68 -2.92
C SER A 11 11.05 -7.83 -3.46
N ASN A 12 10.86 -7.18 -4.61
CA ASN A 12 11.91 -6.42 -5.30
C ASN A 12 11.75 -4.89 -5.19
N CYS A 13 10.73 -4.41 -4.48
CA CYS A 13 10.51 -2.99 -4.17
C CYS A 13 10.76 -2.66 -2.69
N ASP A 14 11.32 -3.58 -1.91
CA ASP A 14 11.62 -3.40 -0.49
C ASP A 14 12.66 -2.30 -0.26
N ARG A 15 13.70 -2.24 -1.12
CA ARG A 15 14.69 -1.16 -1.07
C ARG A 15 14.11 0.20 -1.46
N ASP A 16 13.24 0.25 -2.47
CA ASP A 16 12.60 1.49 -2.89
C ASP A 16 11.80 2.09 -1.73
N LEU A 17 11.00 1.24 -1.04
CA LEU A 17 10.21 1.66 0.12
C LEU A 17 11.11 2.08 1.30
N ALA A 18 12.19 1.33 1.59
CA ALA A 18 13.13 1.66 2.65
C ALA A 18 13.82 3.01 2.39
N VAL A 19 14.26 3.26 1.16
CA VAL A 19 14.88 4.54 0.75
C VAL A 19 13.89 5.69 0.85
N ALA A 20 12.64 5.50 0.42
CA ALA A 20 11.60 6.52 0.53
C ALA A 20 11.37 6.92 2.00
N LEU A 21 11.25 5.93 2.88
CA LEU A 21 11.09 6.14 4.32
C LEU A 21 12.31 6.86 4.93
N GLU A 22 13.53 6.43 4.57
CA GLU A 22 14.76 7.07 5.08
C GLU A 22 14.87 8.52 4.62
N GLN A 23 14.56 8.84 3.37
CA GLN A 23 14.61 10.20 2.85
C GLN A 23 13.61 11.15 3.54
N VAL A 24 12.49 10.64 4.01
CA VAL A 24 11.49 11.46 4.70
C VAL A 24 11.76 11.53 6.20
N THR A 25 12.12 10.41 6.82
CA THR A 25 12.29 10.33 8.28
C THR A 25 13.70 10.69 8.77
N GLY A 26 14.68 10.72 7.86
CA GLY A 26 16.10 10.87 8.20
C GLY A 26 16.68 9.64 8.92
N ARG A 27 15.98 8.52 8.95
CA ARG A 27 16.34 7.30 9.67
C ARG A 27 16.13 6.06 8.82
N ALA A 28 17.13 5.18 8.76
CA ALA A 28 17.03 3.91 8.04
C ALA A 28 15.92 3.03 8.61
N ALA A 29 15.14 2.43 7.73
CA ALA A 29 14.09 1.48 8.10
C ALA A 29 14.71 0.14 8.55
N ALA A 30 14.10 -0.50 9.55
CA ALA A 30 14.43 -1.87 9.92
C ALA A 30 13.90 -2.82 8.85
N MET A 31 14.81 -3.58 8.20
CA MET A 31 14.44 -4.63 7.24
C MET A 31 14.12 -5.91 8.02
N VAL A 32 12.85 -6.34 7.98
CA VAL A 32 12.35 -7.48 8.76
C VAL A 32 12.06 -8.65 7.83
N TRP A 33 12.70 -9.78 8.07
CA TRP A 33 12.57 -10.94 7.20
C TRP A 33 11.26 -11.70 7.44
N HIS A 34 10.63 -12.19 6.40
CA HIS A 34 9.33 -12.88 6.47
C HIS A 34 9.27 -14.07 7.44
N LYS A 35 10.42 -14.70 7.76
CA LYS A 35 10.49 -15.81 8.72
C LYS A 35 10.63 -15.37 10.17
N ASP A 36 10.90 -14.09 10.41
CA ASP A 36 10.89 -13.56 11.77
C ASP A 36 9.48 -13.67 12.35
N SER A 37 9.37 -13.91 13.64
CA SER A 37 8.09 -14.05 14.34
C SER A 37 7.69 -12.78 15.10
N ALA A 38 8.56 -11.78 15.17
CA ALA A 38 8.35 -10.54 15.89
C ALA A 38 8.90 -9.34 15.13
N LEU A 39 8.25 -8.19 15.32
CA LEU A 39 8.76 -6.89 14.89
C LEU A 39 9.76 -6.37 15.92
N PRO A 40 10.73 -5.53 15.52
CA PRO A 40 11.56 -4.80 16.48
C PRO A 40 10.71 -3.91 17.39
N ASP A 41 11.18 -3.72 18.62
CA ASP A 41 10.47 -2.91 19.61
C ASP A 41 10.31 -1.44 19.18
N GLY A 42 9.15 -0.87 19.50
CA GLY A 42 8.85 0.54 19.29
C GLY A 42 8.77 0.93 17.81
N ILE A 43 8.26 0.07 16.97
CA ILE A 43 7.95 0.39 15.58
C ILE A 43 6.71 1.28 15.53
N ASP A 44 6.84 2.44 14.87
CA ASP A 44 5.77 3.43 14.69
C ASP A 44 5.04 3.27 13.34
N PHE A 45 5.68 2.59 12.37
CA PHE A 45 5.11 2.38 11.03
C PHE A 45 5.65 1.09 10.40
N ILE A 46 4.79 0.38 9.66
CA ILE A 46 5.13 -0.85 8.95
C ILE A 46 4.81 -0.69 7.45
N GLY A 47 5.79 -0.96 6.59
CA GLY A 47 5.63 -1.03 5.15
C GLY A 47 5.70 -2.45 4.62
N LEU A 48 4.70 -2.88 3.83
CA LEU A 48 4.73 -4.09 3.02
C LEU A 48 4.99 -3.66 1.57
N PRO A 49 6.16 -3.99 1.02
CA PRO A 49 6.57 -3.50 -0.29
C PRO A 49 5.88 -4.21 -1.44
N GLY A 50 6.00 -3.62 -2.62
CA GLY A 50 5.67 -4.26 -3.88
C GLY A 50 6.67 -5.34 -4.29
N GLY A 51 6.38 -6.01 -5.39
CA GLY A 51 7.18 -7.08 -5.96
C GLY A 51 6.34 -8.28 -6.34
N PHE A 52 6.98 -9.44 -6.38
CA PHE A 52 6.36 -10.72 -6.73
C PHE A 52 6.67 -11.72 -5.61
N SER A 53 6.08 -11.53 -4.44
CA SER A 53 6.36 -12.39 -3.29
C SER A 53 6.08 -13.85 -3.60
N TYR A 54 7.08 -14.70 -3.35
CA TYR A 54 7.08 -16.14 -3.71
C TYR A 54 6.82 -16.40 -5.20
N GLY A 55 7.13 -15.43 -6.09
CA GLY A 55 6.96 -15.57 -7.55
C GLY A 55 5.51 -15.56 -8.02
N ASP A 56 4.55 -15.20 -7.15
CA ASP A 56 3.11 -15.21 -7.42
C ASP A 56 2.57 -16.53 -8.02
N TYR A 57 3.19 -17.65 -7.66
CA TYR A 57 2.85 -18.99 -8.21
C TYR A 57 1.47 -19.50 -7.83
N LEU A 58 0.88 -18.97 -6.77
CA LEU A 58 -0.53 -19.15 -6.43
C LEU A 58 -1.27 -17.83 -6.73
N ARG A 59 -2.23 -17.44 -5.91
CA ARG A 59 -2.78 -16.10 -5.94
C ARG A 59 -1.78 -15.13 -5.31
N SER A 60 -1.55 -13.97 -5.99
CA SER A 60 -0.61 -12.94 -5.53
C SER A 60 -0.85 -12.56 -4.07
N GLY A 61 0.21 -12.53 -3.27
CA GLY A 61 0.14 -12.26 -1.82
C GLY A 61 -0.27 -13.42 -0.93
N ALA A 62 -0.91 -14.48 -1.44
CA ALA A 62 -1.50 -15.55 -0.62
C ALA A 62 -0.45 -16.35 0.19
N MET A 63 0.71 -16.62 -0.39
CA MET A 63 1.80 -17.29 0.34
C MET A 63 2.45 -16.36 1.37
N ALA A 64 2.67 -15.10 0.99
CA ALA A 64 3.26 -14.09 1.87
C ALA A 64 2.38 -13.83 3.09
N ALA A 65 1.06 -13.76 2.92
CA ALA A 65 0.09 -13.59 4.02
C ALA A 65 0.17 -14.68 5.10
N ARG A 66 0.75 -15.84 4.79
CA ARG A 66 0.95 -16.94 5.73
C ARG A 66 2.33 -16.95 6.38
N SER A 67 3.19 -15.99 6.05
CA SER A 67 4.53 -15.87 6.65
C SER A 67 4.42 -15.55 8.14
N PRO A 68 5.32 -16.07 9.00
CA PRO A 68 5.27 -15.86 10.45
C PRO A 68 5.17 -14.40 10.86
N ILE A 69 5.91 -13.50 10.20
CA ILE A 69 5.91 -12.07 10.52
C ILE A 69 4.56 -11.39 10.31
N VAL A 70 3.72 -11.89 9.38
CA VAL A 70 2.43 -11.25 9.07
C VAL A 70 1.50 -11.28 10.27
N ARG A 71 1.61 -12.29 11.14
CA ARG A 71 0.85 -12.31 12.40
C ARG A 71 1.25 -11.14 13.31
N ALA A 72 2.54 -10.86 13.45
CA ALA A 72 3.02 -9.70 14.21
C ALA A 72 2.59 -8.37 13.57
N VAL A 73 2.51 -8.29 12.24
CA VAL A 73 1.95 -7.14 11.51
C VAL A 73 0.46 -6.96 11.83
N ILE A 74 -0.34 -8.03 11.77
CA ILE A 74 -1.77 -8.00 12.13
C ILE A 74 -1.96 -7.53 13.57
N ASP A 75 -1.20 -8.09 14.52
CA ASP A 75 -1.27 -7.70 15.92
C ASP A 75 -0.87 -6.24 16.14
N ALA A 76 0.14 -5.74 15.40
CA ALA A 76 0.54 -4.33 15.45
C ALA A 76 -0.53 -3.41 14.85
N ALA A 77 -1.11 -3.76 13.70
CA ALA A 77 -2.21 -3.03 13.08
C ALA A 77 -3.42 -2.94 14.01
N ASN A 78 -3.78 -4.04 14.68
CA ASN A 78 -4.88 -4.07 15.65
C ASN A 78 -4.61 -3.21 16.90
N ARG A 79 -3.35 -2.94 17.22
CA ARG A 79 -2.97 -1.97 18.27
C ARG A 79 -2.91 -0.53 17.78
N GLY A 80 -3.22 -0.28 16.50
CA GLY A 80 -3.25 1.07 15.91
C GLY A 80 -1.97 1.49 15.20
N VAL A 81 -0.96 0.63 15.09
CA VAL A 81 0.26 0.95 14.32
C VAL A 81 -0.12 1.13 12.85
N PRO A 82 0.27 2.24 12.21
CA PRO A 82 0.05 2.47 10.78
C PRO A 82 0.75 1.42 9.91
N VAL A 83 0.02 0.91 8.91
CA VAL A 83 0.52 -0.08 7.95
C VAL A 83 0.21 0.36 6.52
N LEU A 84 1.22 0.39 5.67
CA LEU A 84 1.08 0.63 4.23
C LEU A 84 1.44 -0.63 3.44
N GLY A 85 0.53 -1.09 2.59
CA GLY A 85 0.81 -2.12 1.59
C GLY A 85 0.80 -1.54 0.19
N VAL A 86 1.94 -1.63 -0.50
CA VAL A 86 2.11 -1.15 -1.87
C VAL A 86 2.09 -2.32 -2.85
N CYS A 87 1.25 -2.27 -3.88
CA CYS A 87 1.17 -3.26 -4.95
C CYS A 87 1.04 -4.69 -4.38
N ASN A 88 2.08 -5.51 -4.43
CA ASN A 88 2.07 -6.84 -3.80
C ASN A 88 1.81 -6.79 -2.28
N GLY A 89 2.27 -5.75 -1.60
CA GLY A 89 1.93 -5.52 -0.19
C GLY A 89 0.43 -5.32 0.04
N PHE A 90 -0.27 -4.64 -0.87
CA PHE A 90 -1.73 -4.53 -0.82
C PHE A 90 -2.40 -5.90 -0.99
N GLN A 91 -1.92 -6.73 -1.93
CA GLN A 91 -2.39 -8.10 -2.11
C GLN A 91 -2.21 -8.92 -0.83
N VAL A 92 -1.05 -8.79 -0.16
CA VAL A 92 -0.80 -9.45 1.14
C VAL A 92 -1.79 -8.99 2.21
N LEU A 93 -2.10 -7.69 2.30
CA LEU A 93 -3.03 -7.16 3.28
C LEU A 93 -4.47 -7.64 3.08
N THR A 94 -4.92 -7.78 1.82
CA THR A 94 -6.25 -8.37 1.52
C THR A 94 -6.29 -9.87 1.84
N GLU A 95 -5.24 -10.62 1.48
CA GLU A 95 -5.12 -12.04 1.80
C GLU A 95 -5.00 -12.32 3.31
N ALA A 96 -4.42 -11.38 4.06
CA ALA A 96 -4.32 -11.44 5.51
C ALA A 96 -5.61 -11.02 6.24
N GLY A 97 -6.61 -10.51 5.52
CA GLY A 97 -7.88 -10.03 6.08
C GLY A 97 -7.79 -8.69 6.79
N LEU A 98 -6.70 -7.93 6.61
CA LEU A 98 -6.56 -6.57 7.16
C LEU A 98 -7.29 -5.53 6.30
N LEU A 99 -7.54 -5.82 5.03
CA LEU A 99 -8.29 -4.98 4.10
C LEU A 99 -9.41 -5.76 3.43
N PRO A 100 -10.55 -5.12 3.12
CA PRO A 100 -11.65 -5.76 2.42
C PRO A 100 -11.32 -5.97 0.93
N GLY A 101 -12.02 -6.90 0.27
CA GLY A 101 -11.92 -7.17 -1.16
C GLY A 101 -10.77 -8.11 -1.52
N ALA A 102 -10.43 -8.14 -2.80
CA ALA A 102 -9.37 -8.97 -3.37
C ALA A 102 -8.73 -8.30 -4.60
N LEU A 103 -7.49 -8.63 -4.89
CA LEU A 103 -6.81 -8.20 -6.11
C LEU A 103 -6.86 -9.34 -7.13
N MET A 104 -7.40 -9.04 -8.30
CA MET A 104 -7.55 -9.97 -9.42
C MET A 104 -6.60 -9.59 -10.55
N ARG A 105 -6.46 -10.47 -11.53
CA ARG A 105 -5.76 -10.16 -12.77
C ARG A 105 -6.37 -8.94 -13.45
N ASN A 106 -5.52 -8.08 -14.01
CA ASN A 106 -5.97 -6.92 -14.80
C ASN A 106 -6.96 -7.36 -15.87
N ALA A 107 -8.04 -6.61 -16.06
CA ALA A 107 -9.10 -6.96 -17.01
C ALA A 107 -8.56 -7.11 -18.46
N GLY A 108 -7.54 -6.34 -18.82
CA GLY A 108 -6.89 -6.43 -20.13
C GLY A 108 -5.88 -7.57 -20.27
N LEU A 109 -5.68 -8.40 -19.22
CA LEU A 109 -4.72 -9.52 -19.16
C LEU A 109 -3.25 -9.14 -19.44
N ASN A 110 -2.94 -7.85 -19.44
CA ASN A 110 -1.60 -7.32 -19.69
C ASN A 110 -0.97 -6.77 -18.42
N PHE A 111 0.36 -6.82 -18.36
CA PHE A 111 1.13 -6.08 -17.36
C PHE A 111 1.04 -4.59 -17.66
N VAL A 112 0.64 -3.79 -16.68
CA VAL A 112 0.55 -2.33 -16.79
C VAL A 112 1.72 -1.71 -16.03
N SER A 113 2.59 -0.97 -16.75
CA SER A 113 3.73 -0.27 -16.15
C SER A 113 3.83 1.13 -16.76
N ARG A 114 3.29 2.12 -16.04
CA ARG A 114 3.31 3.53 -16.44
C ARG A 114 2.90 4.44 -15.28
N PRO A 115 3.22 5.75 -15.32
CA PRO A 115 2.57 6.73 -14.46
C PRO A 115 1.07 6.80 -14.76
N VAL A 116 0.25 6.85 -13.71
CA VAL A 116 -1.21 7.02 -13.81
C VAL A 116 -1.66 8.23 -13.00
N ALA A 117 -2.75 8.84 -13.42
CA ALA A 117 -3.41 9.90 -12.67
C ALA A 117 -4.34 9.27 -11.62
N LEU A 118 -4.24 9.75 -10.38
CA LEU A 118 -5.08 9.35 -9.26
C LEU A 118 -5.82 10.56 -8.73
N THR A 119 -7.09 10.39 -8.39
CA THR A 119 -7.86 11.35 -7.59
C THR A 119 -7.73 10.99 -6.12
N VAL A 120 -7.41 11.94 -5.27
CA VAL A 120 -7.45 11.81 -3.81
C VAL A 120 -8.90 11.91 -3.36
N GLU A 121 -9.50 10.81 -2.92
CA GLU A 121 -10.92 10.79 -2.51
C GLU A 121 -11.11 11.29 -1.08
N ASN A 122 -10.24 10.85 -0.17
CA ASN A 122 -10.28 11.26 1.23
C ASN A 122 -8.92 11.81 1.65
N SER A 123 -8.86 13.10 2.02
CA SER A 123 -7.66 13.77 2.52
C SER A 123 -7.58 13.84 4.06
N GLN A 124 -8.57 13.25 4.77
CA GLN A 124 -8.67 13.28 6.23
C GLN A 124 -8.12 12.02 6.90
N THR A 125 -7.11 11.39 6.30
CA THR A 125 -6.47 10.19 6.83
C THR A 125 -5.00 10.47 7.12
N LEU A 126 -4.38 9.66 7.98
CA LEU A 126 -2.96 9.80 8.27
C LEU A 126 -2.05 9.59 7.03
N PHE A 127 -2.53 8.88 6.00
CA PHE A 127 -1.78 8.66 4.75
C PHE A 127 -2.00 9.75 3.69
N THR A 128 -3.08 10.49 3.79
CA THR A 128 -3.52 11.42 2.74
C THR A 128 -3.60 12.87 3.20
N SER A 129 -3.27 13.17 4.46
CA SER A 129 -3.29 14.52 5.04
C SER A 129 -2.39 15.52 4.32
N GLY A 130 -1.36 15.06 3.61
CA GLY A 130 -0.50 15.89 2.76
C GLY A 130 -1.11 16.31 1.43
N TYR A 131 -2.36 15.91 1.11
CA TYR A 131 -3.07 16.21 -0.14
C TYR A 131 -4.37 16.96 0.12
N GLN A 132 -4.98 17.46 -0.97
CA GLN A 132 -6.33 18.02 -0.93
C GLN A 132 -7.35 17.02 -1.52
N ALA A 133 -8.57 16.99 -0.97
CA ALA A 133 -9.63 16.17 -1.54
C ALA A 133 -9.95 16.63 -2.97
N GLY A 134 -10.11 15.68 -3.89
CA GLY A 134 -10.30 15.95 -5.31
C GLY A 134 -9.02 16.32 -6.08
N GLU A 135 -7.88 16.42 -5.41
CA GLU A 135 -6.60 16.67 -6.08
C GLU A 135 -6.22 15.49 -6.99
N THR A 136 -5.67 15.83 -8.16
CA THR A 136 -5.10 14.84 -9.07
C THR A 136 -3.60 14.77 -8.89
N ILE A 137 -3.08 13.58 -8.58
CA ILE A 137 -1.66 13.28 -8.42
C ILE A 137 -1.23 12.23 -9.45
N ARG A 138 0.07 12.12 -9.71
CA ARG A 138 0.64 11.14 -10.65
C ARG A 138 1.58 10.19 -9.93
N ILE A 139 1.21 8.91 -9.89
CA ILE A 139 1.99 7.84 -9.24
C ILE A 139 2.17 6.69 -10.25
N PRO A 140 3.36 6.07 -10.36
CA PRO A 140 3.56 4.93 -11.24
C PRO A 140 2.85 3.67 -10.73
N VAL A 141 2.39 2.83 -11.65
CA VAL A 141 1.94 1.46 -11.41
C VAL A 141 2.85 0.47 -12.14
N ALA A 142 2.98 -0.74 -11.61
CA ALA A 142 3.72 -1.84 -12.22
C ALA A 142 3.12 -3.18 -11.75
N HIS A 143 2.05 -3.66 -12.39
CA HIS A 143 1.33 -4.84 -11.93
C HIS A 143 0.64 -5.62 -13.04
N HIS A 144 0.42 -6.90 -12.81
CA HIS A 144 -0.39 -7.81 -13.62
C HIS A 144 -1.72 -8.16 -12.93
N ASP A 145 -1.72 -8.19 -11.61
CA ASP A 145 -2.87 -8.54 -10.76
C ASP A 145 -3.22 -7.35 -9.83
N GLY A 146 -3.61 -6.22 -10.44
CA GLY A 146 -3.93 -4.98 -9.73
C GLY A 146 -5.41 -4.61 -9.72
N ASN A 147 -6.26 -5.45 -10.29
CA ASN A 147 -7.69 -5.24 -10.44
C ASN A 147 -8.40 -5.50 -9.09
N TYR A 148 -8.69 -4.44 -8.34
CA TYR A 148 -9.40 -4.53 -7.07
C TYR A 148 -10.87 -4.88 -7.28
N GLN A 149 -11.35 -5.90 -6.56
CA GLN A 149 -12.74 -6.38 -6.62
C GLN A 149 -13.29 -6.62 -5.20
N ALA A 150 -14.57 -6.29 -5.03
CA ALA A 150 -15.36 -6.63 -3.85
C ALA A 150 -16.84 -6.75 -4.26
N ASP A 151 -17.66 -7.36 -3.41
CA ASP A 151 -19.11 -7.36 -3.60
C ASP A 151 -19.69 -5.95 -3.41
N GLU A 152 -20.86 -5.67 -4.01
CA GLU A 152 -21.48 -4.34 -3.99
C GLU A 152 -21.72 -3.82 -2.58
N ALA A 153 -22.13 -4.67 -1.63
CA ALA A 153 -22.37 -4.26 -0.25
C ALA A 153 -21.05 -3.82 0.44
N THR A 154 -19.93 -4.46 0.10
CA THR A 154 -18.61 -4.05 0.57
C THR A 154 -18.17 -2.75 -0.09
N LEU A 155 -18.37 -2.59 -1.40
CA LEU A 155 -18.06 -1.35 -2.13
C LEU A 155 -18.84 -0.17 -1.56
N ASP A 156 -20.14 -0.32 -1.35
CA ASP A 156 -20.99 0.72 -0.75
C ASP A 156 -20.49 1.08 0.66
N ARG A 157 -20.20 0.08 1.49
CA ARG A 157 -19.73 0.28 2.85
C ARG A 157 -18.41 1.05 2.92
N ILE A 158 -17.44 0.75 2.05
CA ILE A 158 -16.15 1.46 2.06
C ILE A 158 -16.29 2.88 1.55
N GLU A 159 -17.19 3.13 0.58
CA GLU A 159 -17.48 4.48 0.10
C GLU A 159 -18.21 5.32 1.16
N ASP A 160 -19.31 4.80 1.72
CA ASP A 160 -20.11 5.49 2.75
C ASP A 160 -19.28 5.88 3.98
N ARG A 161 -18.26 5.08 4.29
CA ARG A 161 -17.35 5.35 5.41
C ARG A 161 -16.10 6.15 5.04
N GLY A 162 -15.99 6.63 3.79
CA GLY A 162 -14.82 7.36 3.31
C GLY A 162 -13.53 6.54 3.35
N ARG A 163 -13.62 5.21 3.10
CA ARG A 163 -12.47 4.30 3.12
C ARG A 163 -11.76 4.17 1.78
N VAL A 164 -12.24 4.81 0.74
CA VAL A 164 -11.52 4.94 -0.52
C VAL A 164 -10.53 6.10 -0.37
N ALA A 165 -9.24 5.80 -0.37
CA ALA A 165 -8.19 6.80 -0.29
C ALA A 165 -7.90 7.41 -1.66
N PHE A 166 -7.80 6.55 -2.69
CA PHE A 166 -7.45 6.95 -4.05
C PHE A 166 -8.30 6.22 -5.09
N ARG A 167 -8.64 6.93 -6.18
CA ARG A 167 -9.20 6.33 -7.41
C ARG A 167 -8.31 6.62 -8.60
N TYR A 168 -8.32 5.72 -9.56
CA TYR A 168 -7.79 6.02 -10.89
C TYR A 168 -8.66 7.09 -11.56
N ALA A 169 -8.05 8.14 -12.09
CA ALA A 169 -8.77 9.18 -12.83
C ALA A 169 -9.29 8.67 -14.18
N GLU A 170 -8.66 7.62 -14.71
CA GLU A 170 -9.03 6.93 -15.96
C GLU A 170 -9.14 5.40 -15.71
N GLU A 171 -9.64 4.66 -16.71
CA GLU A 171 -9.62 3.20 -16.64
C GLU A 171 -8.17 2.69 -16.80
N VAL A 172 -7.72 1.85 -15.86
CA VAL A 172 -6.33 1.35 -15.83
C VAL A 172 -6.28 -0.17 -15.89
N ASN A 173 -7.08 -0.86 -15.08
CA ASN A 173 -6.87 -2.29 -14.82
C ASN A 173 -8.16 -3.08 -14.53
N GLY A 174 -9.34 -2.44 -14.62
CA GLY A 174 -10.63 -3.06 -14.34
C GLY A 174 -11.07 -2.99 -12.88
N SER A 175 -10.35 -2.26 -12.03
CA SER A 175 -10.72 -2.11 -10.62
C SER A 175 -12.13 -1.60 -10.44
N ALA A 176 -12.91 -2.27 -9.58
CA ALA A 176 -14.26 -1.88 -9.24
C ALA A 176 -14.30 -0.40 -8.85
N ARG A 177 -15.23 0.36 -9.46
CA ARG A 177 -15.39 1.81 -9.23
C ARG A 177 -14.08 2.60 -9.36
N ARG A 178 -13.09 2.09 -10.14
CA ARG A 178 -11.75 2.64 -10.33
C ARG A 178 -10.94 2.82 -9.02
N ILE A 179 -11.22 2.03 -7.99
CA ILE A 179 -10.52 2.10 -6.72
C ILE A 179 -9.05 1.71 -6.91
N ALA A 180 -8.14 2.59 -6.47
CA ALA A 180 -6.68 2.41 -6.54
C ALA A 180 -6.07 2.16 -5.16
N GLY A 181 -6.76 2.57 -4.09
CA GLY A 181 -6.33 2.36 -2.71
C GLY A 181 -7.47 2.44 -1.71
N VAL A 182 -7.45 1.53 -0.72
CA VAL A 182 -8.48 1.40 0.33
C VAL A 182 -7.88 1.35 1.72
N LEU A 183 -8.65 1.81 2.70
CA LEU A 183 -8.35 1.79 4.12
C LEU A 183 -9.15 0.69 4.84
N ASN A 184 -8.59 0.18 5.94
CA ASN A 184 -9.35 -0.64 6.88
C ASN A 184 -10.35 0.21 7.70
N ASP A 185 -11.21 -0.43 8.48
CA ASP A 185 -12.23 0.26 9.28
C ASP A 185 -11.64 1.20 10.34
N ALA A 186 -10.48 0.90 10.87
CA ALA A 186 -9.77 1.75 11.85
C ALA A 186 -9.03 2.93 11.20
N GLY A 187 -8.82 2.93 9.88
CA GLY A 187 -8.14 3.99 9.14
C GLY A 187 -6.61 3.99 9.26
N ASN A 188 -6.04 2.98 9.92
CA ASN A 188 -4.59 2.87 10.14
C ASN A 188 -3.90 1.87 9.19
N VAL A 189 -4.62 1.18 8.33
CA VAL A 189 -4.05 0.30 7.30
C VAL A 189 -4.49 0.81 5.92
N LEU A 190 -3.53 1.15 5.08
CA LEU A 190 -3.76 1.52 3.67
C LEU A 190 -3.14 0.48 2.76
N GLY A 191 -3.91 -0.01 1.79
CA GLY A 191 -3.40 -0.75 0.65
C GLY A 191 -3.63 0.03 -0.64
N MET A 192 -2.61 0.12 -1.50
CA MET A 192 -2.73 0.78 -2.80
C MET A 192 -1.89 0.06 -3.86
N MET A 193 -2.39 0.00 -5.09
CA MET A 193 -1.64 -0.59 -6.21
C MET A 193 -0.55 0.32 -6.79
N PRO A 194 -0.75 1.65 -6.88
CA PRO A 194 0.31 2.57 -7.27
C PRO A 194 1.48 2.59 -6.27
N HIS A 195 2.67 2.95 -6.77
CA HIS A 195 3.95 2.94 -6.05
C HIS A 195 4.37 4.35 -5.62
N PRO A 196 3.92 4.88 -4.46
CA PRO A 196 4.30 6.21 -3.99
C PRO A 196 5.81 6.30 -3.69
N GLU A 197 6.45 5.21 -3.28
CA GLU A 197 7.89 5.13 -3.02
C GLU A 197 8.75 5.37 -4.27
N ARG A 198 8.16 5.24 -5.46
CA ARG A 198 8.81 5.53 -6.75
C ARG A 198 8.49 6.92 -7.30
N ALA A 199 7.75 7.73 -6.55
CA ALA A 199 7.40 9.11 -6.88
C ALA A 199 7.78 10.06 -5.74
N ILE A 200 9.02 9.97 -5.23
CA ILE A 200 9.53 10.75 -4.11
C ILE A 200 10.50 11.86 -4.52
N SER A 201 10.90 11.89 -5.78
CA SER A 201 11.85 12.86 -6.32
C SER A 201 11.59 13.09 -7.81
N PRO A 202 11.78 14.33 -8.32
CA PRO A 202 11.71 14.62 -9.74
C PRO A 202 12.69 13.81 -10.60
N ALA A 203 13.78 13.30 -10.01
CA ALA A 203 14.74 12.42 -10.69
C ALA A 203 14.18 11.02 -10.98
N HIS A 204 13.06 10.64 -10.38
CA HIS A 204 12.33 9.40 -10.62
C HIS A 204 11.08 9.68 -11.47
N SER A 205 9.90 9.27 -10.98
CA SER A 205 8.62 9.46 -11.68
C SER A 205 7.82 10.68 -11.20
N GLY A 206 8.47 11.64 -10.53
CA GLY A 206 7.85 12.80 -9.89
C GLY A 206 7.97 12.76 -8.36
N SER A 207 7.36 13.73 -7.69
CA SER A 207 7.42 13.87 -6.24
C SER A 207 6.07 13.75 -5.52
N ASP A 208 5.00 13.41 -6.26
CA ASP A 208 3.65 13.36 -5.70
C ASP A 208 3.49 12.31 -4.60
N GLY A 209 4.22 11.20 -4.67
CA GLY A 209 4.21 10.15 -3.65
C GLY A 209 4.91 10.54 -2.35
N ARG A 210 5.81 11.53 -2.38
CA ARG A 210 6.56 11.99 -1.19
C ARG A 210 5.63 12.50 -0.11
N ARG A 211 4.58 13.21 -0.49
CA ARG A 211 3.61 13.80 0.44
C ARG A 211 2.86 12.76 1.28
N LEU A 212 2.68 11.53 0.78
CA LEU A 212 2.09 10.43 1.55
C LEU A 212 2.97 10.10 2.78
N PHE A 213 4.28 10.01 2.58
CA PHE A 213 5.21 9.69 3.65
C PHE A 213 5.43 10.88 4.61
N GLU A 214 5.40 12.11 4.10
CA GLU A 214 5.48 13.33 4.91
C GLU A 214 4.25 13.49 5.80
N GLY A 215 3.03 13.33 5.25
CA GLY A 215 1.80 13.36 6.04
C GLY A 215 1.76 12.27 7.11
N LEU A 216 2.23 11.09 6.79
CA LEU A 216 2.37 10.00 7.77
C LEU A 216 3.36 10.36 8.89
N LEU A 217 4.51 10.96 8.56
CA LEU A 217 5.49 11.38 9.56
C LEU A 217 4.90 12.42 10.52
N GLU A 218 4.16 13.39 10.00
CA GLU A 218 3.48 14.41 10.81
C GLU A 218 2.39 13.83 11.71
N ALA A 219 1.65 12.83 11.21
CA ALA A 219 0.57 12.19 11.97
C ALA A 219 1.05 11.29 13.13
N VAL A 220 2.30 10.81 13.07
CA VAL A 220 2.88 9.86 14.05
C VAL A 220 3.90 10.55 14.97
N ALA A 221 4.31 11.80 14.66
CA ALA A 221 5.22 12.60 15.49
C ALA A 221 4.54 13.11 16.76
#